data_0887acdb778ff1682cc7fda7209cf8e0
#
_entry.id   0887acdb778ff1682cc7fda7209cf8e0
#
_cell.length_a   1.000
_cell.length_b   1.000
_cell.length_c   1.000
_cell.angle_alpha   90.00
_cell.angle_beta   90.00
_cell.angle_gamma   90.00
#
_symmetry.space_group_name_H-M   'P 1'
#
loop_
_entity.id
_entity.type
_entity.pdbx_description
1 polymer ?
#
loop_
_entity_poly.entity_id
_entity_poly.type
_entity_poly.pdbx_seq_one_letter_code
_entity_poly.pdbx_strand_id
1 'polypeptide(L)'
;DKPQAPTMTAAEKETAKKIYFERCAGCHGVLRKGATGKNLEPHWSMTDKEGKTTEGGTLALGQSRLEKIIGYGTDGGMVNFDDILTKEELTLMAKYIQNTPDVPPEFSLKDQLDSWKVLVEVKDRPTKQLNKLNLKNVFSVTLRDTGEVALIDGDTKEIVNIVKTGYAVHISRLSASGRYVYVIGRDGRVSLIDLWMEKPAVVAEVKIAFDARSIDTSKFKGFEDKYAIAG
;
A
#
# COMPACT_ATOMS: atom_id res chain seq x y z
N ASP A 1 -9.81 37.42 -4.82
CA ASP A 1 -9.84 36.35 -5.85
C ASP A 1 -9.80 35.01 -5.18
N LYS A 2 -10.70 34.12 -5.55
CA LYS A 2 -10.67 32.75 -5.05
C LYS A 2 -9.41 32.01 -5.60
N PRO A 3 -8.70 31.23 -4.79
CA PRO A 3 -7.57 30.48 -5.29
C PRO A 3 -7.99 29.59 -6.45
N GLN A 4 -7.24 29.61 -7.55
CA GLN A 4 -7.48 28.77 -8.71
C GLN A 4 -6.57 27.56 -8.69
N ALA A 5 -7.07 26.42 -9.15
CA ALA A 5 -6.28 25.20 -9.26
C ALA A 5 -5.14 25.41 -10.28
N PRO A 6 -3.92 24.94 -9.95
CA PRO A 6 -2.79 25.01 -10.88
C PRO A 6 -3.09 24.24 -12.18
N THR A 7 -2.68 24.82 -13.31
CA THR A 7 -2.81 24.15 -14.60
C THR A 7 -1.88 22.94 -14.68
N MET A 8 -2.38 21.84 -15.23
CA MET A 8 -1.63 20.60 -15.44
C MET A 8 -1.86 20.07 -16.86
N THR A 9 -0.81 19.58 -17.49
CA THR A 9 -0.92 18.85 -18.75
C THR A 9 -1.51 17.44 -18.53
N ALA A 10 -1.98 16.81 -19.60
CA ALA A 10 -2.49 15.43 -19.50
C ALA A 10 -1.41 14.45 -19.00
N ALA A 11 -0.17 14.60 -19.46
CA ALA A 11 0.96 13.76 -19.02
C ALA A 11 1.27 13.95 -17.52
N GLU A 12 1.26 15.20 -17.03
CA GLU A 12 1.42 15.49 -15.59
C GLU A 12 0.30 14.86 -14.76
N LYS A 13 -0.95 14.94 -15.24
CA LYS A 13 -2.09 14.32 -14.54
C LYS A 13 -1.95 12.81 -14.44
N GLU A 14 -1.59 12.12 -15.53
CA GLU A 14 -1.42 10.66 -15.51
C GLU A 14 -0.26 10.22 -14.60
N THR A 15 0.87 10.92 -14.62
CA THR A 15 1.98 10.65 -13.71
C THR A 15 1.57 10.85 -12.25
N ALA A 16 0.94 11.98 -11.94
CA ALA A 16 0.48 12.29 -10.59
C ALA A 16 -0.59 11.30 -10.09
N LYS A 17 -1.52 10.93 -10.97
CA LYS A 17 -2.55 9.91 -10.69
C LYS A 17 -1.93 8.58 -10.29
N LYS A 18 -0.93 8.12 -11.03
CA LYS A 18 -0.19 6.90 -10.71
C LYS A 18 0.43 6.98 -9.31
N ILE A 19 1.15 8.05 -9.01
CA ILE A 19 1.76 8.27 -7.68
C ILE A 19 0.69 8.31 -6.59
N TYR A 20 -0.43 9.01 -6.83
CA TYR A 20 -1.53 9.11 -5.87
C TYR A 20 -2.09 7.74 -5.49
N PHE A 21 -2.39 6.90 -6.49
CA PHE A 21 -2.96 5.57 -6.25
C PHE A 21 -1.95 4.57 -5.68
N GLU A 22 -0.66 4.78 -5.93
CA GLU A 22 0.39 3.93 -5.36
C GLU A 22 0.76 4.32 -3.92
N ARG A 23 0.64 5.61 -3.53
CA ARG A 23 1.22 6.13 -2.29
C ARG A 23 0.23 6.84 -1.36
N CYS A 24 -0.81 7.45 -1.89
CA CYS A 24 -1.67 8.38 -1.14
C CYS A 24 -3.08 7.83 -0.88
N ALA A 25 -3.68 7.17 -1.88
CA ALA A 25 -5.07 6.73 -1.86
C ALA A 25 -5.39 5.81 -0.67
N GLY A 26 -4.45 4.95 -0.26
CA GLY A 26 -4.62 4.05 0.87
C GLY A 26 -4.89 4.75 2.22
N CYS A 27 -4.46 6.00 2.37
CA CYS A 27 -4.74 6.81 3.56
C CYS A 27 -5.80 7.89 3.31
N HIS A 28 -5.77 8.52 2.14
CA HIS A 28 -6.62 9.65 1.82
C HIS A 28 -7.90 9.30 1.04
N GLY A 29 -8.04 8.02 0.69
CA GLY A 29 -9.19 7.51 -0.07
C GLY A 29 -9.04 7.74 -1.58
N VAL A 30 -9.68 6.89 -2.37
CA VAL A 30 -9.66 6.93 -3.84
C VAL A 30 -10.28 8.23 -4.37
N LEU A 31 -11.34 8.72 -3.73
CA LEU A 31 -12.02 9.99 -4.03
C LEU A 31 -11.47 11.18 -3.26
N ARG A 32 -10.35 11.04 -2.55
CA ARG A 32 -9.73 12.08 -1.72
C ARG A 32 -10.60 12.61 -0.57
N LYS A 33 -11.72 11.97 -0.26
CA LYS A 33 -12.63 12.38 0.83
C LYS A 33 -12.10 12.05 2.22
N GLY A 34 -10.89 11.51 2.30
CA GLY A 34 -10.30 11.03 3.55
C GLY A 34 -10.64 9.57 3.84
N ALA A 35 -9.83 8.97 4.70
CA ALA A 35 -10.03 7.67 5.32
C ALA A 35 -9.32 7.68 6.68
N THR A 36 -8.11 7.09 6.81
CA THR A 36 -7.25 7.29 7.97
C THR A 36 -6.48 8.62 7.90
N GLY A 37 -6.22 9.11 6.68
CA GLY A 37 -5.69 10.45 6.40
C GLY A 37 -6.81 11.46 6.17
N LYS A 38 -6.45 12.74 6.22
CA LYS A 38 -7.41 13.85 6.03
C LYS A 38 -7.98 13.89 4.62
N ASN A 39 -9.14 14.54 4.48
CA ASN A 39 -9.73 14.91 3.20
C ASN A 39 -8.77 15.82 2.41
N LEU A 40 -8.51 15.45 1.14
CA LEU A 40 -7.66 16.18 0.20
C LEU A 40 -8.44 16.76 -1.00
N GLU A 41 -9.77 16.91 -0.88
CA GLU A 41 -10.52 17.62 -1.91
C GLU A 41 -10.05 19.08 -1.99
N PRO A 42 -10.03 19.68 -3.19
CA PRO A 42 -9.59 21.07 -3.39
C PRO A 42 -10.38 22.07 -2.53
N HIS A 43 -11.66 21.82 -2.39
CA HIS A 43 -12.56 22.56 -1.52
C HIS A 43 -13.59 21.59 -0.91
N TRP A 44 -13.81 21.70 0.41
CA TRP A 44 -14.87 20.98 1.11
C TRP A 44 -15.51 21.89 2.17
N SER A 45 -16.77 21.63 2.45
CA SER A 45 -17.54 22.28 3.49
C SER A 45 -18.27 21.21 4.29
N MET A 46 -18.21 21.30 5.61
CA MET A 46 -18.90 20.38 6.53
C MET A 46 -19.68 21.20 7.54
N THR A 47 -20.96 20.87 7.71
CA THR A 47 -21.83 21.46 8.74
C THR A 47 -22.05 20.42 9.83
N ASP A 48 -21.73 20.75 11.07
CA ASP A 48 -21.95 19.88 12.23
C ASP A 48 -23.42 19.84 12.64
N LYS A 49 -23.73 19.03 13.66
CA LYS A 49 -25.10 18.87 14.17
C LYS A 49 -25.63 20.14 14.83
N GLU A 50 -24.75 21.02 15.26
CA GLU A 50 -25.02 22.32 15.86
C GLU A 50 -25.18 23.43 14.81
N GLY A 51 -25.08 23.10 13.52
CA GLY A 51 -25.24 24.01 12.39
C GLY A 51 -24.01 24.87 12.09
N LYS A 52 -22.86 24.60 12.71
CA LYS A 52 -21.61 25.30 12.43
C LYS A 52 -20.95 24.74 11.18
N THR A 53 -20.72 25.61 10.21
CA THR A 53 -20.04 25.27 8.96
C THR A 53 -18.54 25.52 9.07
N THR A 54 -17.75 24.49 8.72
CA THR A 54 -16.30 24.57 8.59
C THR A 54 -15.93 24.32 7.13
N GLU A 55 -15.12 25.17 6.56
CA GLU A 55 -14.61 25.05 5.20
C GLU A 55 -13.12 24.75 5.21
N GLY A 56 -12.65 24.04 4.19
CA GLY A 56 -11.26 23.71 4.01
C GLY A 56 -10.98 23.22 2.60
N GLY A 57 -9.77 22.77 2.38
CA GLY A 57 -9.37 22.19 1.11
C GLY A 57 -7.91 22.45 0.77
N THR A 58 -7.40 21.69 -0.16
CA THR A 58 -6.01 21.80 -0.58
C THR A 58 -5.70 23.08 -1.35
N LEU A 59 -6.69 23.69 -2.01
CA LEU A 59 -6.56 25.00 -2.65
C LEU A 59 -6.20 26.11 -1.63
N ALA A 60 -6.83 26.09 -0.47
CA ALA A 60 -6.57 27.08 0.58
C ALA A 60 -5.17 26.96 1.19
N LEU A 61 -4.58 25.77 1.14
CA LEU A 61 -3.21 25.53 1.64
C LEU A 61 -2.14 26.07 0.69
N GLY A 62 -2.41 26.03 -0.61
CA GLY A 62 -1.50 26.50 -1.66
C GLY A 62 -0.29 25.58 -1.88
N GLN A 63 0.35 25.77 -3.03
CA GLN A 63 1.42 24.91 -3.56
C GLN A 63 2.56 24.69 -2.56
N SER A 64 3.20 25.74 -2.09
CA SER A 64 4.40 25.65 -1.27
C SER A 64 4.16 24.96 0.08
N ARG A 65 2.99 25.17 0.69
CA ARG A 65 2.63 24.51 1.95
C ARG A 65 2.36 23.02 1.74
N LEU A 66 1.72 22.66 0.64
CA LEU A 66 1.45 21.28 0.29
C LEU A 66 2.73 20.52 -0.01
N GLU A 67 3.69 21.11 -0.75
CA GLU A 67 5.00 20.51 -0.98
C GLU A 67 5.73 20.17 0.33
N LYS A 68 5.69 21.09 1.29
CA LYS A 68 6.28 20.87 2.62
C LYS A 68 5.58 19.76 3.39
N ILE A 69 4.24 19.75 3.38
CA ILE A 69 3.45 18.73 4.07
C ILE A 69 3.72 17.35 3.47
N ILE A 70 3.75 17.24 2.14
CA ILE A 70 4.02 15.99 1.46
C ILE A 70 5.48 15.55 1.69
N GLY A 71 6.43 16.46 1.54
CA GLY A 71 7.85 16.15 1.72
C GLY A 71 8.17 15.70 3.14
N TYR A 72 7.81 16.49 4.13
CA TYR A 72 8.25 16.26 5.53
C TYR A 72 7.25 15.50 6.40
N GLY A 73 6.04 15.23 5.89
CA GLY A 73 5.01 14.60 6.68
C GLY A 73 4.38 15.54 7.72
N THR A 74 3.71 14.96 8.71
CA THR A 74 3.08 15.71 9.80
C THR A 74 3.15 14.95 11.13
N ASP A 75 3.14 15.67 12.24
CA ASP A 75 3.05 15.09 13.59
C ASP A 75 1.78 14.24 13.79
N GLY A 76 0.76 14.43 12.95
CA GLY A 76 -0.47 13.64 12.94
C GLY A 76 -0.35 12.26 12.29
N GLY A 77 0.87 11.81 11.96
CA GLY A 77 1.16 10.45 11.47
C GLY A 77 1.20 10.31 9.94
N MET A 78 1.20 11.40 9.18
CA MET A 78 1.57 11.34 7.77
C MET A 78 3.08 11.20 7.67
N VAL A 79 3.55 10.14 6.98
CA VAL A 79 4.98 9.92 6.74
C VAL A 79 5.55 10.96 5.77
N ASN A 80 6.87 11.16 5.81
CA ASN A 80 7.59 11.97 4.85
C ASN A 80 7.74 11.25 3.49
N PHE A 81 7.83 12.01 2.42
CA PHE A 81 8.03 11.49 1.06
C PHE A 81 9.25 12.08 0.35
N ASP A 82 10.07 12.89 1.03
CA ASP A 82 11.25 13.53 0.44
C ASP A 82 12.38 12.54 0.09
N ASP A 83 12.41 11.37 0.71
CA ASP A 83 13.30 10.24 0.38
C ASP A 83 12.70 9.26 -0.65
N ILE A 84 11.42 9.42 -1.02
CA ILE A 84 10.69 8.52 -1.92
C ILE A 84 10.37 9.19 -3.24
N LEU A 85 10.00 10.46 -3.21
CA LEU A 85 9.62 11.27 -4.37
C LEU A 85 10.68 12.31 -4.69
N THR A 86 10.93 12.53 -5.97
CA THR A 86 11.78 13.65 -6.41
C THR A 86 11.14 15.00 -6.11
N LYS A 87 11.92 16.07 -6.18
CA LYS A 87 11.39 17.43 -6.02
C LYS A 87 10.27 17.76 -7.03
N GLU A 88 10.47 17.32 -8.26
CA GLU A 88 9.52 17.49 -9.36
C GLU A 88 8.22 16.72 -9.08
N GLU A 89 8.31 15.50 -8.54
CA GLU A 89 7.16 14.70 -8.14
C GLU A 89 6.43 15.29 -6.93
N LEU A 90 7.13 15.83 -5.94
CA LEU A 90 6.52 16.57 -4.83
C LEU A 90 5.72 17.78 -5.32
N THR A 91 6.32 18.59 -6.21
CA THR A 91 5.65 19.72 -6.85
C THR A 91 4.44 19.27 -7.66
N LEU A 92 4.58 18.18 -8.41
CA LEU A 92 3.53 17.59 -9.22
C LEU A 92 2.35 17.11 -8.36
N MET A 93 2.64 16.42 -7.26
CA MET A 93 1.61 15.97 -6.33
C MET A 93 0.89 17.12 -5.65
N ALA A 94 1.61 18.17 -5.24
CA ALA A 94 1.01 19.36 -4.69
C ALA A 94 0.06 20.06 -5.69
N LYS A 95 0.41 20.11 -6.98
CA LYS A 95 -0.49 20.60 -8.05
C LYS A 95 -1.71 19.68 -8.20
N TYR A 96 -1.46 18.37 -8.24
CA TYR A 96 -2.51 17.38 -8.50
C TYR A 96 -3.61 17.38 -7.46
N ILE A 97 -3.27 17.47 -6.16
CA ILE A 97 -4.28 17.48 -5.10
C ILE A 97 -5.02 18.82 -4.96
N GLN A 98 -4.59 19.88 -5.64
CA GLN A 98 -5.33 21.15 -5.76
C GLN A 98 -6.33 21.14 -6.92
N ASN A 99 -6.32 20.11 -7.76
CA ASN A 99 -7.29 19.92 -8.83
C ASN A 99 -8.43 19.02 -8.36
N THR A 100 -9.62 19.17 -8.97
CA THR A 100 -10.76 18.29 -8.69
C THR A 100 -10.35 16.83 -8.91
N PRO A 101 -10.71 15.91 -7.99
CA PRO A 101 -10.45 14.49 -8.18
C PRO A 101 -11.08 13.99 -9.46
N ASP A 102 -10.32 13.25 -10.26
CA ASP A 102 -10.87 12.51 -11.38
C ASP A 102 -11.81 11.41 -10.88
N VAL A 103 -12.73 10.96 -11.74
CA VAL A 103 -13.50 9.76 -11.47
C VAL A 103 -12.51 8.63 -11.21
N PRO A 104 -12.66 7.85 -10.12
CA PRO A 104 -11.72 6.79 -9.82
C PRO A 104 -11.67 5.83 -11.00
N PRO A 105 -10.47 5.45 -11.46
CA PRO A 105 -10.34 4.44 -12.48
C PRO A 105 -10.91 3.13 -11.96
N GLU A 106 -11.60 2.40 -12.82
CA GLU A 106 -11.98 1.03 -12.52
C GLU A 106 -10.73 0.17 -12.38
N PHE A 107 -10.71 -0.70 -11.39
CA PHE A 107 -9.70 -1.74 -11.25
C PHE A 107 -10.35 -3.07 -11.64
N SER A 108 -10.13 -3.46 -12.89
CA SER A 108 -10.76 -4.62 -13.48
C SER A 108 -9.99 -5.92 -13.19
N LEU A 109 -10.62 -7.06 -13.47
CA LEU A 109 -9.93 -8.36 -13.46
C LEU A 109 -8.73 -8.36 -14.42
N LYS A 110 -8.83 -7.66 -15.56
CA LYS A 110 -7.71 -7.52 -16.49
C LYS A 110 -6.50 -6.83 -15.84
N ASP A 111 -6.72 -5.72 -15.12
CA ASP A 111 -5.65 -5.01 -14.41
C ASP A 111 -5.00 -5.88 -13.35
N GLN A 112 -5.81 -6.69 -12.65
CA GLN A 112 -5.32 -7.66 -11.69
C GLN A 112 -4.44 -8.72 -12.36
N LEU A 113 -4.90 -9.31 -13.44
CA LEU A 113 -4.13 -10.32 -14.19
C LEU A 113 -2.86 -9.75 -14.81
N ASP A 114 -2.90 -8.54 -15.37
CA ASP A 114 -1.74 -7.85 -15.93
C ASP A 114 -0.68 -7.53 -14.87
N SER A 115 -1.11 -7.35 -13.61
CA SER A 115 -0.21 -7.09 -12.48
C SER A 115 0.42 -8.36 -11.89
N TRP A 116 -0.04 -9.54 -12.28
CA TRP A 116 0.42 -10.81 -11.75
C TRP A 116 1.88 -11.07 -12.15
N LYS A 117 2.73 -11.30 -11.15
CA LYS A 117 4.15 -11.61 -11.35
C LYS A 117 4.49 -12.91 -10.63
N VAL A 118 4.97 -13.88 -11.36
CA VAL A 118 5.59 -15.08 -10.80
C VAL A 118 7.09 -14.85 -10.80
N LEU A 119 7.69 -14.71 -9.61
CA LEU A 119 9.12 -14.44 -9.44
C LEU A 119 9.92 -15.74 -9.36
N VAL A 120 9.30 -16.79 -8.83
CA VAL A 120 9.84 -18.16 -8.83
C VAL A 120 8.73 -19.09 -9.30
N GLU A 121 8.95 -19.72 -10.45
CA GLU A 121 7.99 -20.66 -11.02
C GLU A 121 7.67 -21.81 -10.06
N VAL A 122 6.43 -22.29 -10.06
CA VAL A 122 5.97 -23.33 -9.11
C VAL A 122 6.85 -24.59 -9.20
N LYS A 123 7.27 -24.97 -10.41
CA LYS A 123 8.15 -26.12 -10.65
C LYS A 123 9.54 -25.95 -10.06
N ASP A 124 10.00 -24.71 -9.88
CA ASP A 124 11.33 -24.36 -9.39
C ASP A 124 11.33 -24.07 -7.88
N ARG A 125 10.15 -24.07 -7.24
CA ARG A 125 10.03 -23.93 -5.80
C ARG A 125 10.44 -25.22 -5.08
N PRO A 126 10.99 -25.12 -3.86
CA PRO A 126 11.37 -26.31 -3.09
C PRO A 126 10.21 -27.28 -2.92
N THR A 127 10.46 -28.57 -3.12
CA THR A 127 9.49 -29.67 -2.85
C THR A 127 9.52 -30.11 -1.39
N LYS A 128 10.52 -29.67 -0.63
CA LYS A 128 10.68 -29.85 0.81
C LYS A 128 11.36 -28.61 1.41
N GLN A 129 11.20 -28.41 2.70
CA GLN A 129 11.87 -27.31 3.40
C GLN A 129 13.40 -27.46 3.29
N LEU A 130 14.08 -26.39 2.82
CA LEU A 130 15.54 -26.37 2.64
C LEU A 130 16.29 -25.79 3.85
N ASN A 131 15.64 -24.99 4.66
CA ASN A 131 16.20 -24.42 5.89
C ASN A 131 15.80 -25.24 7.14
N LYS A 132 16.29 -24.83 8.31
CA LYS A 132 16.04 -25.52 9.59
C LYS A 132 15.02 -24.80 10.48
N LEU A 133 14.26 -23.84 9.95
CA LEU A 133 13.29 -23.09 10.73
C LEU A 133 12.19 -23.99 11.27
N ASN A 134 11.82 -23.78 12.52
CA ASN A 134 10.62 -24.34 13.10
C ASN A 134 9.41 -23.52 12.62
N LEU A 135 8.76 -23.94 11.52
CA LEU A 135 7.65 -23.19 10.91
C LEU A 135 6.46 -22.97 11.84
N LYS A 136 6.38 -23.68 12.96
CA LYS A 136 5.36 -23.44 13.99
C LYS A 136 5.72 -22.28 14.93
N ASN A 137 6.97 -21.79 14.86
CA ASN A 137 7.48 -20.72 15.70
C ASN A 137 8.22 -19.65 14.88
N VAL A 138 7.75 -19.36 13.66
CA VAL A 138 8.22 -18.22 12.86
C VAL A 138 7.27 -17.05 13.05
N PHE A 139 7.84 -15.87 13.32
CA PHE A 139 7.09 -14.62 13.36
C PHE A 139 7.28 -13.85 12.07
N SER A 140 6.21 -13.30 11.53
CA SER A 140 6.23 -12.31 10.47
C SER A 140 5.83 -10.95 11.04
N VAL A 141 6.76 -10.00 11.03
CA VAL A 141 6.57 -8.66 11.58
C VAL A 141 6.50 -7.66 10.44
N THR A 142 5.38 -6.93 10.34
CA THR A 142 5.20 -5.92 9.30
C THR A 142 6.01 -4.66 9.64
N LEU A 143 6.92 -4.28 8.76
CA LEU A 143 7.65 -3.02 8.78
C LEU A 143 6.92 -2.05 7.83
N ARG A 144 5.87 -1.46 8.36
CA ARG A 144 4.86 -0.73 7.57
C ARG A 144 5.46 0.34 6.68
N ASP A 145 6.28 1.21 7.26
CA ASP A 145 6.74 2.43 6.59
C ASP A 145 7.83 2.15 5.55
N THR A 146 8.61 1.09 5.74
CA THR A 146 9.62 0.65 4.76
C THR A 146 9.05 -0.28 3.68
N GLY A 147 7.83 -0.77 3.84
CA GLY A 147 7.20 -1.71 2.90
C GLY A 147 7.84 -3.10 2.92
N GLU A 148 8.18 -3.59 4.11
CA GLU A 148 8.92 -4.82 4.31
C GLU A 148 8.26 -5.72 5.37
N VAL A 149 8.67 -6.98 5.39
CA VAL A 149 8.34 -7.93 6.46
C VAL A 149 9.63 -8.52 7.00
N ALA A 150 9.84 -8.40 8.31
CA ALA A 150 10.88 -9.12 9.00
C ALA A 150 10.38 -10.52 9.38
N LEU A 151 11.12 -11.53 9.01
CA LEU A 151 10.90 -12.92 9.42
C LEU A 151 11.85 -13.22 10.58
N ILE A 152 11.29 -13.66 11.70
CA ILE A 152 12.05 -13.92 12.93
C ILE A 152 11.89 -15.41 13.30
N ASP A 153 12.98 -16.08 13.53
CA ASP A 153 12.99 -17.41 14.13
C ASP A 153 12.67 -17.27 15.64
N GLY A 154 11.52 -17.79 16.04
CA GLY A 154 11.09 -17.72 17.42
C GLY A 154 11.90 -18.59 18.38
N ASP A 155 12.59 -19.62 17.90
CA ASP A 155 13.44 -20.49 18.70
C ASP A 155 14.78 -19.79 19.04
N THR A 156 15.42 -19.17 18.05
CA THR A 156 16.70 -18.46 18.22
C THR A 156 16.53 -16.97 18.55
N LYS A 157 15.37 -16.38 18.22
CA LYS A 157 15.05 -14.94 18.29
C LYS A 157 15.87 -14.07 17.32
N GLU A 158 16.41 -14.68 16.28
CA GLU A 158 17.19 -14.01 15.26
C GLU A 158 16.33 -13.63 14.05
N ILE A 159 16.68 -12.54 13.38
CA ILE A 159 16.08 -12.15 12.11
C ILE A 159 16.61 -13.07 11.01
N VAL A 160 15.73 -13.86 10.41
CA VAL A 160 16.03 -14.77 9.30
C VAL A 160 16.24 -13.99 8.00
N ASN A 161 15.32 -13.06 7.73
CA ASN A 161 15.36 -12.19 6.55
C ASN A 161 14.45 -10.99 6.75
N ILE A 162 14.77 -9.89 6.07
CA ILE A 162 13.88 -8.75 5.85
C ILE A 162 13.52 -8.76 4.37
N VAL A 163 12.24 -8.93 4.08
CA VAL A 163 11.73 -9.17 2.72
C VAL A 163 10.96 -7.96 2.25
N LYS A 164 11.35 -7.39 1.11
CA LYS A 164 10.62 -6.30 0.46
C LYS A 164 9.30 -6.82 -0.09
N THR A 165 8.22 -6.09 0.17
CA THR A 165 6.86 -6.43 -0.27
C THR A 165 6.16 -5.18 -0.82
N GLY A 166 4.85 -5.02 -0.61
CA GLY A 166 4.10 -3.84 -1.03
C GLY A 166 4.39 -2.58 -0.21
N TYR A 167 3.73 -1.48 -0.55
CA TYR A 167 3.83 -0.23 0.19
C TYR A 167 2.87 -0.21 1.38
N ALA A 168 3.30 0.40 2.48
CA ALA A 168 2.55 0.53 3.73
C ALA A 168 1.93 -0.82 4.15
N VAL A 169 2.79 -1.82 4.35
CA VAL A 169 2.39 -3.20 4.72
C VAL A 169 1.42 -3.17 5.89
N HIS A 170 0.26 -3.75 5.68
CA HIS A 170 -0.82 -3.69 6.66
C HIS A 170 -0.95 -4.97 7.47
N ILE A 171 -0.90 -6.10 6.80
CA ILE A 171 -1.07 -7.41 7.44
C ILE A 171 -0.22 -8.47 6.76
N SER A 172 0.24 -9.44 7.55
CA SER A 172 0.81 -10.71 7.09
C SER A 172 0.06 -11.87 7.71
N ARG A 173 -0.21 -12.92 6.93
CA ARG A 173 -0.91 -14.13 7.36
C ARG A 173 -0.17 -15.37 6.93
N LEU A 174 0.02 -16.31 7.86
CA LEU A 174 0.52 -17.63 7.55
C LEU A 174 -0.56 -18.45 6.85
N SER A 175 -0.15 -19.22 5.85
CA SER A 175 -0.97 -20.24 5.21
C SER A 175 -1.29 -21.39 6.18
N ALA A 176 -2.27 -22.22 5.86
CA ALA A 176 -2.67 -23.34 6.70
C ALA A 176 -1.55 -24.37 6.89
N SER A 177 -0.74 -24.62 5.84
CA SER A 177 0.43 -25.51 5.90
C SER A 177 1.60 -24.92 6.70
N GLY A 178 1.60 -23.62 6.95
CA GLY A 178 2.73 -22.90 7.53
C GLY A 178 3.88 -22.64 6.54
N ARG A 179 3.73 -23.05 5.26
CA ARG A 179 4.77 -22.85 4.24
C ARG A 179 4.85 -21.43 3.74
N TYR A 180 3.69 -20.77 3.54
CA TYR A 180 3.62 -19.48 2.91
C TYR A 180 3.23 -18.38 3.90
N VAL A 181 3.77 -17.18 3.67
CA VAL A 181 3.28 -15.94 4.27
C VAL A 181 2.67 -15.08 3.18
N TYR A 182 1.40 -14.77 3.33
CA TYR A 182 0.68 -13.82 2.49
C TYR A 182 0.76 -12.44 3.12
N VAL A 183 1.24 -11.48 2.36
CA VAL A 183 1.44 -10.10 2.83
C VAL A 183 0.63 -9.16 1.96
N ILE A 184 -0.09 -8.23 2.56
CA ILE A 184 -0.82 -7.20 1.82
C ILE A 184 -0.38 -5.80 2.26
N GLY A 185 -0.10 -4.97 1.27
CA GLY A 185 0.16 -3.54 1.42
C GLY A 185 -1.09 -2.71 1.13
N ARG A 186 -1.10 -1.48 1.63
CA ARG A 186 -2.20 -0.54 1.37
C ARG A 186 -2.25 -0.03 -0.06
N ASP A 187 -1.24 -0.31 -0.86
CA ASP A 187 -1.24 -0.15 -2.30
C ASP A 187 -2.01 -1.25 -3.05
N GLY A 188 -2.69 -2.14 -2.32
CA GLY A 188 -3.42 -3.27 -2.87
C GLY A 188 -2.54 -4.40 -3.40
N ARG A 189 -1.24 -4.39 -3.11
CA ARG A 189 -0.32 -5.45 -3.51
C ARG A 189 -0.33 -6.59 -2.51
N VAL A 190 -0.54 -7.80 -3.02
CA VAL A 190 -0.33 -9.05 -2.29
C VAL A 190 1.00 -9.64 -2.71
N SER A 191 1.85 -9.97 -1.75
CA SER A 191 3.12 -10.68 -1.94
C SER A 191 3.05 -12.03 -1.24
N LEU A 192 3.53 -13.07 -1.91
CA LEU A 192 3.61 -14.44 -1.40
C LEU A 192 5.06 -14.79 -1.08
N ILE A 193 5.37 -15.02 0.20
CA ILE A 193 6.69 -15.45 0.67
C ILE A 193 6.68 -16.96 0.87
N ASP A 194 7.68 -17.68 0.34
CA ASP A 194 7.87 -19.11 0.57
C ASP A 194 8.92 -19.34 1.67
N LEU A 195 8.48 -19.86 2.81
CA LEU A 195 9.32 -20.18 3.96
C LEU A 195 10.15 -21.45 3.79
N TRP A 196 9.90 -22.25 2.75
CA TRP A 196 10.66 -23.46 2.48
C TRP A 196 11.99 -23.21 1.75
N MET A 197 12.14 -22.03 1.16
CA MET A 197 13.40 -21.65 0.51
C MET A 197 14.54 -21.63 1.53
N GLU A 198 15.77 -21.88 1.09
CA GLU A 198 16.96 -21.77 1.95
C GLU A 198 17.00 -20.43 2.68
N LYS A 199 16.75 -19.34 1.97
CA LYS A 199 16.46 -18.01 2.51
C LYS A 199 15.06 -17.60 2.05
N PRO A 200 14.07 -17.54 2.94
CA PRO A 200 12.71 -17.17 2.60
C PRO A 200 12.63 -15.86 1.80
N ALA A 201 11.89 -15.87 0.69
CA ALA A 201 11.78 -14.75 -0.22
C ALA A 201 10.39 -14.71 -0.89
N VAL A 202 10.06 -13.57 -1.52
CA VAL A 202 8.84 -13.41 -2.32
C VAL A 202 8.94 -14.26 -3.58
N VAL A 203 7.93 -15.10 -3.83
CA VAL A 203 7.84 -15.99 -4.99
C VAL A 203 6.78 -15.57 -6.00
N ALA A 204 5.81 -14.76 -5.60
CA ALA A 204 4.79 -14.20 -6.48
C ALA A 204 4.20 -12.92 -5.90
N GLU A 205 3.68 -12.06 -6.78
CA GLU A 205 2.99 -10.83 -6.43
C GLU A 205 1.81 -10.59 -7.36
N VAL A 206 0.79 -9.93 -6.83
CA VAL A 206 -0.35 -9.43 -7.61
C VAL A 206 -0.90 -8.17 -6.97
N LYS A 207 -1.35 -7.20 -7.76
CA LYS A 207 -2.14 -6.06 -7.29
C LYS A 207 -3.62 -6.39 -7.45
N ILE A 208 -4.40 -6.29 -6.39
CA ILE A 208 -5.82 -6.68 -6.38
C ILE A 208 -6.78 -5.48 -6.40
N ALA A 209 -6.29 -4.31 -6.00
CA ALA A 209 -7.09 -3.08 -5.90
C ALA A 209 -6.16 -1.86 -5.81
N PHE A 210 -6.72 -0.66 -5.74
CA PHE A 210 -5.98 0.56 -5.43
C PHE A 210 -5.70 0.73 -3.92
N ASP A 211 -6.55 0.18 -3.07
CA ASP A 211 -6.41 0.13 -1.61
C ASP A 211 -6.93 -1.23 -1.15
N ALA A 212 -6.20 -1.88 -0.27
CA ALA A 212 -6.62 -3.13 0.35
C ALA A 212 -5.99 -3.25 1.74
N ARG A 213 -6.64 -4.02 2.63
CA ARG A 213 -6.25 -4.03 4.05
C ARG A 213 -6.21 -5.39 4.68
N SER A 214 -6.78 -6.37 4.05
CA SER A 214 -6.91 -7.69 4.64
C SER A 214 -6.61 -8.78 3.62
N ILE A 215 -6.05 -9.87 4.12
CA ILE A 215 -5.90 -11.12 3.39
C ILE A 215 -6.03 -12.27 4.37
N ASP A 216 -6.71 -13.32 3.96
CA ASP A 216 -6.70 -14.59 4.66
C ASP A 216 -6.73 -15.76 3.68
N THR A 217 -6.40 -16.95 4.17
CA THR A 217 -6.25 -18.15 3.35
C THR A 217 -7.18 -19.24 3.84
N SER A 218 -7.56 -20.14 2.93
CA SER A 218 -8.36 -21.30 3.28
C SER A 218 -7.59 -22.25 4.20
N LYS A 219 -8.21 -22.57 5.34
CA LYS A 219 -7.65 -23.42 6.40
C LYS A 219 -8.49 -24.65 6.69
N PHE A 220 -9.63 -24.76 6.01
CA PHE A 220 -10.53 -25.89 6.21
C PHE A 220 -9.93 -27.19 5.61
N LYS A 221 -10.12 -28.30 6.30
CA LYS A 221 -9.59 -29.63 5.91
C LYS A 221 -9.92 -29.98 4.46
N GLY A 222 -8.93 -30.26 3.65
CA GLY A 222 -9.02 -30.56 2.21
C GLY A 222 -8.97 -29.32 1.31
N PHE A 223 -8.92 -28.11 1.89
CA PHE A 223 -8.81 -26.84 1.16
C PHE A 223 -7.64 -26.00 1.64
N GLU A 224 -6.74 -26.57 2.45
CA GLU A 224 -5.58 -25.89 2.98
C GLU A 224 -4.74 -25.30 1.84
N ASP A 225 -4.41 -23.99 1.94
CA ASP A 225 -3.62 -23.20 0.99
C ASP A 225 -4.16 -23.16 -0.46
N LYS A 226 -5.40 -23.59 -0.67
CA LYS A 226 -5.99 -23.67 -2.00
C LYS A 226 -6.52 -22.33 -2.49
N TYR A 227 -7.02 -21.52 -1.58
CA TYR A 227 -7.62 -20.21 -1.86
C TYR A 227 -7.08 -19.15 -0.92
N ALA A 228 -7.04 -17.90 -1.41
CA ALA A 228 -6.85 -16.71 -0.60
C ALA A 228 -7.94 -15.69 -0.96
N ILE A 229 -8.43 -14.96 0.03
CA ILE A 229 -9.35 -13.82 -0.13
C ILE A 229 -8.63 -12.58 0.37
N ALA A 230 -8.62 -11.54 -0.44
CA ALA A 230 -8.03 -10.26 -0.10
C ALA A 230 -8.97 -9.10 -0.46
N GLY A 231 -8.96 -8.02 0.38
CA GLY A 231 -9.82 -6.87 0.19
C GLY A 231 -9.48 -5.71 1.12
#